data_379709bca72d69e4970e3a7971485c7c
#
_entry.id   379709bca72d69e4970e3a7971485c7c
#
_cell.length_a   1.000
_cell.length_b   1.000
_cell.length_c   1.000
_cell.angle_alpha   90.00
_cell.angle_beta   90.00
_cell.angle_gamma   90.00
#
_symmetry.space_group_name_H-M   'P 1'
#
loop_
_entity.id
_entity.type
_entity.pdbx_description
1 polymer ?
#
loop_
_entity_poly.entity_id
_entity_poly.type
_entity_poly.pdbx_seq_one_letter_code
_entity_poly.pdbx_strand_id
1 'polypeptide(L)'
;MNNIQIFKIELNNYRQFQGVEEISLETSPDKHINVIEGQNGSGKSNILNAITLCFYNEEPHIDDSNDRGLGADPVANLKELEAIDVGESVRGHIEITLGKDEPQYIFTRKFRTAKVDDDEYNSVIEDLQLRQKFGADWQNVENPNTRLREILPTRVHHTVS
;
A
#
# COMPACT_ATOMS: atom_id res chain seq x y z
N MET A 1 15.44 8.15 -19.47
CA MET A 1 15.17 7.79 -18.09
C MET A 1 13.73 8.10 -17.77
N ASN A 2 13.07 7.09 -17.30
CA ASN A 2 11.68 7.27 -16.94
C ASN A 2 11.61 7.81 -15.53
N ASN A 3 11.33 9.09 -15.40
CA ASN A 3 11.17 9.69 -14.08
C ASN A 3 9.73 9.48 -13.62
N ILE A 4 9.45 8.28 -13.17
CA ILE A 4 8.15 7.98 -12.58
C ILE A 4 8.13 8.54 -11.16
N GLN A 5 7.05 9.24 -10.85
CA GLN A 5 6.86 9.89 -9.55
C GLN A 5 5.59 9.38 -8.90
N ILE A 6 5.61 9.34 -7.58
CA ILE A 6 4.39 9.09 -6.80
C ILE A 6 3.74 10.45 -6.54
N PHE A 7 2.48 10.58 -6.96
CA PHE A 7 1.71 11.81 -6.74
C PHE A 7 0.89 11.75 -5.47
N LYS A 8 0.39 10.56 -5.14
CA LYS A 8 -0.52 10.40 -4.01
C LYS A 8 -0.49 8.98 -3.48
N ILE A 9 -0.59 8.85 -2.17
CA ILE A 9 -0.77 7.57 -1.50
C ILE A 9 -2.06 7.70 -0.67
N GLU A 10 -3.00 6.79 -0.87
CA GLU A 10 -4.21 6.72 -0.08
C GLU A 10 -4.19 5.44 0.73
N LEU A 11 -4.40 5.57 2.03
CA LEU A 11 -4.45 4.44 2.95
C LEU A 11 -5.84 4.38 3.58
N ASN A 12 -6.46 3.22 3.53
CA ASN A 12 -7.77 3.02 4.16
C ASN A 12 -7.66 1.88 5.15
N ASN A 13 -7.87 2.20 6.42
CA ASN A 13 -7.84 1.23 7.51
C ASN A 13 -6.59 0.36 7.53
N TYR A 14 -5.45 0.95 7.17
CA TYR A 14 -4.17 0.25 7.12
C TYR A 14 -3.36 0.51 8.40
N ARG A 15 -3.06 -0.54 9.14
CA ARG A 15 -2.24 -0.45 10.36
C ARG A 15 -2.80 0.64 11.30
N GLN A 16 -1.99 1.62 11.69
CA GLN A 16 -2.42 2.70 12.58
C GLN A 16 -3.30 3.74 11.91
N PHE A 17 -3.48 3.68 10.60
CA PHE A 17 -4.27 4.65 9.87
C PHE A 17 -5.73 4.22 9.84
N GLN A 18 -6.55 4.88 10.64
CA GLN A 18 -7.98 4.58 10.72
C GLN A 18 -8.74 5.41 9.69
N GLY A 19 -9.69 4.80 8.99
CA GLY A 19 -10.42 5.46 7.92
C GLY A 19 -9.53 5.73 6.71
N VAL A 20 -9.82 6.77 5.98
CA VAL A 20 -9.08 7.15 4.78
C VAL A 20 -8.09 8.26 5.11
N GLU A 21 -6.82 8.00 4.85
CA GLU A 21 -5.75 8.99 4.96
C GLU A 21 -5.11 9.18 3.59
N GLU A 22 -4.94 10.41 3.19
CA GLU A 22 -4.36 10.72 1.89
C GLU A 22 -3.08 11.52 2.07
N ILE A 23 -2.02 11.06 1.42
CA ILE A 23 -0.72 11.73 1.43
C ILE A 23 -0.45 12.20 0.02
N SER A 24 -0.43 13.52 -0.17
CA SER A 24 -0.10 14.11 -1.47
C SER A 24 1.40 14.42 -1.51
N LEU A 25 2.05 13.94 -2.55
CA LEU A 25 3.47 14.18 -2.76
C LEU A 25 3.61 15.13 -3.94
N GLU A 26 3.62 16.42 -3.64
CA GLU A 26 3.76 17.41 -4.68
C GLU A 26 5.20 17.44 -5.16
N THR A 27 5.38 17.24 -6.46
CA THR A 27 6.68 17.39 -7.08
C THR A 27 6.58 18.52 -8.09
N SER A 28 7.61 19.35 -8.12
CA SER A 28 7.76 20.35 -9.16
C SER A 28 8.85 19.88 -10.12
N PRO A 29 8.96 20.44 -11.33
CA PRO A 29 10.04 20.06 -12.25
C PRO A 29 11.44 20.16 -11.64
N ASP A 30 11.60 21.00 -10.63
CA ASP A 30 12.89 21.24 -9.99
C ASP A 30 13.08 20.46 -8.68
N LYS A 31 12.08 19.73 -8.22
CA LYS A 31 12.13 19.00 -6.96
C LYS A 31 11.75 17.55 -7.17
N HIS A 32 12.71 16.69 -7.04
CA HIS A 32 12.53 15.25 -7.25
C HIS A 32 12.57 14.43 -5.96
N ILE A 33 12.68 15.09 -4.82
CA ILE A 33 12.82 14.42 -3.53
C ILE A 33 11.70 14.85 -2.60
N ASN A 34 10.98 13.85 -2.08
CA ASN A 34 10.04 14.05 -1.00
C ASN A 34 10.63 13.44 0.25
N VAL A 35 10.63 14.21 1.33
CA VAL A 35 11.13 13.75 2.61
C VAL A 35 9.96 13.54 3.54
N ILE A 36 9.85 12.34 4.08
CA ILE A 36 8.84 12.00 5.08
C ILE A 36 9.52 12.05 6.44
N GLU A 37 9.14 13.05 7.22
CA GLU A 37 9.68 13.24 8.56
C GLU A 37 8.62 12.98 9.62
N GLY A 38 9.04 12.58 10.77
CA GLY A 38 8.16 12.37 11.91
C GLY A 38 8.90 11.73 13.06
N GLN A 39 8.27 11.75 14.22
CA GLN A 39 8.82 11.09 15.41
C GLN A 39 8.69 9.58 15.26
N ASN A 40 9.49 8.85 16.01
CA ASN A 40 9.37 7.40 16.06
C ASN A 40 7.97 7.00 16.51
N GLY A 41 7.36 6.05 15.82
CA GLY A 41 5.99 5.64 16.08
C GLY A 41 4.93 6.46 15.37
N SER A 42 5.30 7.47 14.58
CA SER A 42 4.33 8.31 13.86
C SER A 42 3.83 7.69 12.56
N GLY A 43 4.29 6.50 12.21
CA GLY A 43 3.81 5.81 11.02
C GLY A 43 4.74 5.83 9.81
N LYS A 44 5.93 6.40 9.93
CA LYS A 44 6.87 6.48 8.80
C LYS A 44 7.18 5.13 8.18
N SER A 45 7.51 4.16 9.02
CA SER A 45 7.81 2.81 8.55
C SER A 45 6.60 2.15 7.89
N ASN A 46 5.41 2.42 8.39
CA ASN A 46 4.19 1.86 7.81
C ASN A 46 3.82 2.53 6.49
N ILE A 47 4.21 3.78 6.25
CA ILE A 47 4.06 4.38 4.94
C ILE A 47 4.96 3.66 3.93
N LEU A 48 6.21 3.39 4.29
CA LEU A 48 7.13 2.62 3.43
C LEU A 48 6.62 1.19 3.22
N ASN A 49 6.12 0.56 4.27
CA ASN A 49 5.51 -0.77 4.16
C ASN A 49 4.27 -0.77 3.26
N ALA A 50 3.49 0.30 3.29
CA ALA A 50 2.32 0.42 2.43
C ALA A 50 2.72 0.42 0.94
N ILE A 51 3.79 1.14 0.62
CA ILE A 51 4.30 1.20 -0.76
C ILE A 51 4.74 -0.18 -1.22
N THR A 52 5.56 -0.88 -0.42
CA THR A 52 6.05 -2.20 -0.78
C THR A 52 4.95 -3.26 -0.75
N LEU A 53 4.00 -3.15 0.17
CA LEU A 53 2.86 -4.06 0.19
C LEU A 53 2.00 -3.88 -1.07
N CYS A 54 1.75 -2.65 -1.46
CA CYS A 54 0.96 -2.37 -2.66
C CYS A 54 1.60 -2.98 -3.90
N PHE A 55 2.87 -2.67 -4.13
CA PHE A 55 3.54 -3.10 -5.36
C PHE A 55 3.99 -4.55 -5.35
N TYR A 56 4.52 -5.03 -4.23
CA TYR A 56 5.23 -6.31 -4.18
C TYR A 56 4.66 -7.31 -3.18
N ASN A 57 3.58 -6.96 -2.51
CA ASN A 57 2.98 -7.82 -1.46
C ASN A 57 3.96 -8.14 -0.33
N GLU A 58 4.76 -7.16 0.07
CA GLU A 58 5.77 -7.30 1.11
C GLU A 58 5.76 -6.13 2.10
N GLU A 59 6.03 -6.41 3.35
CA GLU A 59 6.20 -5.40 4.40
C GLU A 59 7.55 -5.61 5.11
N PRO A 60 8.65 -5.17 4.49
CA PRO A 60 9.99 -5.49 4.99
C PRO A 60 10.37 -4.82 6.32
N HIS A 61 9.63 -3.79 6.71
CA HIS A 61 9.92 -3.08 7.96
C HIS A 61 9.12 -3.60 9.16
N ILE A 62 8.42 -4.71 8.99
CA ILE A 62 7.69 -5.35 10.07
C ILE A 62 8.49 -6.58 10.50
N ASP A 63 8.86 -6.57 11.78
CA ASP A 63 9.62 -7.68 12.33
C ASP A 63 8.66 -8.75 12.79
N ASP A 64 8.21 -9.55 11.85
CA ASP A 64 7.40 -10.71 12.18
C ASP A 64 7.94 -11.92 11.42
N SER A 65 7.33 -13.04 11.62
CA SER A 65 7.75 -14.27 10.98
C SER A 65 7.36 -14.37 9.52
N ASN A 66 6.95 -13.29 8.90
CA ASN A 66 6.41 -13.26 7.53
C ASN A 66 5.14 -14.09 7.38
N ASP A 67 4.53 -14.46 8.49
CA ASP A 67 3.34 -15.27 8.49
C ASP A 67 2.13 -14.34 8.64
N ARG A 68 1.31 -14.28 7.62
CA ARG A 68 0.07 -13.52 7.64
C ARG A 68 -1.10 -14.38 8.09
N GLY A 69 -0.81 -15.50 8.66
CA GLY A 69 -1.84 -16.41 9.15
C GLY A 69 -2.41 -15.99 10.49
N LEU A 70 -3.09 -16.96 11.09
CA LEU A 70 -3.71 -16.78 12.39
C LEU A 70 -2.64 -16.45 13.44
N GLY A 71 -2.88 -15.41 14.23
CA GLY A 71 -1.95 -14.97 15.27
C GLY A 71 -0.95 -13.92 14.82
N ALA A 72 -0.87 -13.62 13.52
CA ALA A 72 0.01 -12.57 13.04
C ALA A 72 -0.59 -11.19 13.35
N ASP A 73 0.25 -10.15 13.35
CA ASP A 73 -0.23 -8.79 13.52
C ASP A 73 -1.18 -8.42 12.36
N PRO A 74 -2.32 -7.81 12.68
CA PRO A 74 -3.31 -7.51 11.65
C PRO A 74 -2.82 -6.42 10.71
N VAL A 75 -3.14 -6.57 9.44
CA VAL A 75 -2.88 -5.53 8.42
C VAL A 75 -3.88 -4.39 8.57
N ALA A 76 -5.14 -4.71 8.87
CA ALA A 76 -6.17 -3.71 9.07
C ALA A 76 -6.00 -2.98 10.41
N ASN A 77 -6.61 -1.81 10.50
CA ASN A 77 -6.55 -0.96 11.68
C ASN A 77 -7.13 -1.66 12.92
N LEU A 78 -6.35 -1.66 14.00
CA LEU A 78 -6.71 -2.36 15.22
C LEU A 78 -7.97 -1.79 15.90
N LYS A 79 -8.15 -0.48 15.86
CA LYS A 79 -9.35 0.14 16.47
C LYS A 79 -10.62 -0.28 15.75
N GLU A 80 -10.56 -0.40 14.43
CA GLU A 80 -11.68 -0.91 13.64
C GLU A 80 -11.95 -2.37 13.98
N LEU A 81 -10.90 -3.17 14.15
CA LEU A 81 -11.03 -4.57 14.51
C LEU A 81 -11.60 -4.77 15.91
N GLU A 82 -11.23 -3.91 16.84
CA GLU A 82 -11.77 -3.97 18.20
C GLU A 82 -13.28 -3.63 18.24
N ALA A 83 -13.75 -2.86 17.27
CA ALA A 83 -15.15 -2.43 17.22
C ALA A 83 -16.09 -3.46 16.60
N ILE A 84 -15.57 -4.52 15.98
CA ILE A 84 -16.38 -5.56 15.36
C ILE A 84 -16.43 -6.82 16.23
N ASP A 85 -17.38 -7.72 15.92
CA ASP A 85 -17.52 -8.98 16.63
C ASP A 85 -16.64 -10.07 16.00
N VAL A 86 -16.31 -11.08 16.80
CA VAL A 86 -15.63 -12.28 16.30
C VAL A 86 -16.43 -12.87 15.14
N GLY A 87 -15.74 -13.20 14.07
CA GLY A 87 -16.36 -13.68 12.83
C GLY A 87 -16.53 -12.61 11.77
N GLU A 88 -16.43 -11.34 12.16
CA GLU A 88 -16.53 -10.23 11.20
C GLU A 88 -15.13 -9.84 10.70
N SER A 89 -15.08 -9.02 9.66
CA SER A 89 -13.85 -8.57 9.06
C SER A 89 -13.83 -7.08 8.82
N VAL A 90 -12.64 -6.50 8.86
CA VAL A 90 -12.37 -5.12 8.42
C VAL A 90 -11.67 -5.17 7.09
N ARG A 91 -12.15 -4.36 6.15
CA ARG A 91 -11.56 -4.22 4.82
C ARG A 91 -10.81 -2.91 4.74
N GLY A 92 -9.78 -2.89 3.94
CA GLY A 92 -9.03 -1.69 3.65
C GLY A 92 -8.32 -1.79 2.32
N HIS A 93 -7.59 -0.73 1.99
CA HIS A 93 -6.81 -0.71 0.76
C HIS A 93 -5.67 0.28 0.84
N ILE A 94 -4.70 0.07 -0.04
CA ILE A 94 -3.63 1.01 -0.32
C ILE A 94 -3.74 1.36 -1.79
N GLU A 95 -3.79 2.65 -2.10
CA GLU A 95 -3.87 3.11 -3.48
C GLU A 95 -2.74 4.09 -3.75
N ILE A 96 -1.97 3.86 -4.79
CA ILE A 96 -0.82 4.69 -5.13
C ILE A 96 -0.97 5.21 -6.55
N THR A 97 -0.95 6.53 -6.69
CA THR A 97 -1.04 7.21 -7.97
C THR A 97 0.34 7.58 -8.46
N LEU A 98 0.69 7.10 -9.64
CA LEU A 98 1.98 7.32 -10.28
C LEU A 98 1.82 7.99 -11.62
N GLY A 99 2.88 8.61 -12.09
CA GLY A 99 2.96 9.14 -13.43
C GLY A 99 4.30 9.81 -13.69
N LYS A 100 4.50 10.30 -14.89
CA LYS A 100 5.71 10.99 -15.26
C LYS A 100 5.58 12.48 -14.98
N ASP A 101 4.77 13.18 -15.73
CA ASP A 101 4.51 14.60 -15.55
C ASP A 101 3.13 14.85 -14.94
N GLU A 102 2.26 13.87 -15.06
CA GLU A 102 0.90 13.89 -14.51
C GLU A 102 0.50 12.49 -14.10
N PRO A 103 -0.57 12.34 -13.31
CA PRO A 103 -1.06 11.02 -12.93
C PRO A 103 -1.45 10.18 -14.16
N GLN A 104 -0.90 8.98 -14.25
CA GLN A 104 -1.13 8.07 -15.36
C GLN A 104 -1.56 6.68 -14.91
N TYR A 105 -1.19 6.27 -13.70
CA TYR A 105 -1.43 4.94 -13.18
C TYR A 105 -1.95 5.00 -11.75
N ILE A 106 -2.93 4.18 -11.43
CA ILE A 106 -3.42 4.03 -10.06
C ILE A 106 -3.36 2.54 -9.71
N PHE A 107 -2.43 2.19 -8.84
CA PHE A 107 -2.29 0.83 -8.32
C PHE A 107 -3.04 0.70 -7.01
N THR A 108 -3.83 -0.34 -6.88
CA THR A 108 -4.63 -0.59 -5.67
C THR A 108 -4.37 -1.99 -5.16
N ARG A 109 -4.08 -2.09 -3.87
CA ARG A 109 -3.95 -3.35 -3.15
C ARG A 109 -4.98 -3.37 -2.04
N LYS A 110 -5.95 -4.25 -2.15
CA LYS A 110 -6.98 -4.41 -1.13
C LYS A 110 -6.57 -5.50 -0.15
N PHE A 111 -7.07 -5.40 1.05
CA PHE A 111 -6.86 -6.41 2.07
C PHE A 111 -8.09 -6.54 2.96
N ARG A 112 -8.13 -7.63 3.70
CA ARG A 112 -9.19 -7.89 4.65
C ARG A 112 -8.56 -8.59 5.85
N THR A 113 -8.91 -8.15 7.05
CA THR A 113 -8.52 -8.82 8.28
C THR A 113 -9.76 -9.34 8.99
N ALA A 114 -9.82 -10.63 9.23
CA ALA A 114 -10.90 -11.27 9.97
C ALA A 114 -10.55 -11.30 11.45
N LYS A 115 -11.53 -11.04 12.31
CA LYS A 115 -11.40 -11.22 13.75
C LYS A 115 -11.80 -12.66 14.06
N VAL A 116 -10.81 -13.48 14.33
CA VAL A 116 -11.01 -14.92 14.54
C VAL A 116 -11.34 -15.22 16.00
N ASP A 117 -10.73 -14.49 16.92
CA ASP A 117 -11.00 -14.54 18.35
C ASP A 117 -10.72 -13.14 18.90
N ASP A 118 -10.93 -12.92 20.20
CA ASP A 118 -10.77 -11.58 20.79
C ASP A 118 -9.39 -10.97 20.51
N ASP A 119 -8.35 -11.79 20.51
CA ASP A 119 -6.99 -11.32 20.26
C ASP A 119 -6.34 -11.98 19.05
N GLU A 120 -7.10 -12.65 18.21
CA GLU A 120 -6.55 -13.35 17.06
C GLU A 120 -7.14 -12.83 15.76
N TYR A 121 -6.29 -12.58 14.80
CA TYR A 121 -6.66 -12.00 13.52
C TYR A 121 -6.03 -12.76 12.36
N ASN A 122 -6.71 -12.78 11.24
CA ASN A 122 -6.21 -13.39 10.02
C ASN A 122 -6.37 -12.42 8.86
N SER A 123 -5.26 -12.01 8.27
CA SER A 123 -5.25 -11.05 7.17
C SER A 123 -5.05 -11.75 5.83
N VAL A 124 -5.81 -11.31 4.84
CA VAL A 124 -5.71 -11.75 3.45
C VAL A 124 -5.42 -10.54 2.59
N ILE A 125 -4.37 -10.62 1.79
CA ILE A 125 -3.97 -9.58 0.86
C ILE A 125 -4.46 -10.02 -0.53
N GLU A 126 -5.21 -9.13 -1.20
CA GLU A 126 -5.76 -9.43 -2.52
C GLU A 126 -4.76 -9.11 -3.63
N ASP A 127 -5.08 -9.56 -4.83
CA ASP A 127 -4.23 -9.32 -5.99
C ASP A 127 -4.18 -7.83 -6.35
N LEU A 128 -3.06 -7.41 -6.91
CA LEU A 128 -2.87 -6.04 -7.37
C LEU A 128 -3.86 -5.68 -8.47
N GLN A 129 -4.40 -4.49 -8.40
CA GLN A 129 -5.27 -3.93 -9.43
C GLN A 129 -4.61 -2.67 -10.00
N LEU A 130 -4.85 -2.39 -11.25
CA LEU A 130 -4.31 -1.22 -11.93
C LEU A 130 -5.38 -0.57 -12.79
N ARG A 131 -5.46 0.76 -12.68
CA ARG A 131 -6.18 1.60 -13.65
C ARG A 131 -5.15 2.49 -14.34
N GLN A 132 -5.26 2.61 -15.62
CA GLN A 132 -4.37 3.45 -16.42
C GLN A 132 -5.19 4.50 -17.17
N LYS A 133 -4.64 5.70 -17.26
CA LYS A 133 -5.30 6.80 -17.94
C LYS A 133 -5.03 6.72 -19.44
N PHE A 134 -6.10 6.75 -20.22
CA PHE A 134 -6.05 6.78 -21.67
C PHE A 134 -6.88 8.01 -22.12
N GLY A 135 -6.23 9.07 -22.53
CA GLY A 135 -6.90 10.33 -22.78
C GLY A 135 -7.47 10.92 -21.50
N ALA A 136 -8.78 11.10 -21.43
CA ALA A 136 -9.47 11.59 -20.22
C ALA A 136 -10.03 10.46 -19.35
N ASP A 137 -9.96 9.22 -19.81
CA ASP A 137 -10.61 8.11 -19.14
C ASP A 137 -9.63 7.19 -18.40
N TRP A 138 -10.07 6.70 -17.25
CA TRP A 138 -9.33 5.68 -16.49
C TRP A 138 -9.90 4.31 -16.81
N GLN A 139 -9.06 3.38 -17.22
CA GLN A 139 -9.47 2.03 -17.59
C GLN A 139 -8.72 0.98 -16.79
N ASN A 140 -9.41 -0.11 -16.48
CA ASN A 140 -8.77 -1.25 -15.83
C ASN A 140 -7.79 -1.92 -16.78
N VAL A 141 -6.65 -2.31 -16.25
CA VAL A 141 -5.59 -2.97 -17.01
C VAL A 141 -5.49 -4.41 -16.57
N GLU A 142 -5.50 -5.34 -17.53
CA GLU A 142 -5.26 -6.74 -17.25
C GLU A 142 -3.77 -6.94 -16.99
N ASN A 143 -3.43 -7.93 -16.20
CA ASN A 143 -2.05 -8.26 -15.84
C ASN A 143 -1.29 -7.09 -15.20
N PRO A 144 -1.82 -6.54 -14.08
CA PRO A 144 -1.20 -5.38 -13.45
C PRO A 144 0.25 -5.62 -13.01
N ASN A 145 0.61 -6.83 -12.62
CA ASN A 145 1.97 -7.16 -12.21
C ASN A 145 2.96 -7.06 -13.38
N THR A 146 2.55 -7.46 -14.56
CA THR A 146 3.38 -7.33 -15.76
C THR A 146 3.59 -5.86 -16.10
N ARG A 147 2.52 -5.09 -16.04
CA ARG A 147 2.61 -3.64 -16.31
C ARG A 147 3.45 -2.91 -15.28
N LEU A 148 3.34 -3.32 -14.01
CA LEU A 148 4.18 -2.76 -12.96
C LEU A 148 5.67 -2.95 -13.24
N ARG A 149 6.05 -4.13 -13.70
CA ARG A 149 7.45 -4.41 -14.04
C ARG A 149 7.96 -3.56 -15.20
N GLU A 150 7.08 -3.17 -16.10
CA GLU A 150 7.43 -2.28 -17.20
C GLU A 150 7.59 -0.83 -16.72
N ILE A 151 6.74 -0.40 -15.79
CA ILE A 151 6.74 0.97 -15.26
C ILE A 151 7.86 1.18 -14.24
N LEU A 152 8.00 0.24 -13.32
CA LEU A 152 9.06 0.26 -12.31
C LEU A 152 10.01 -0.91 -12.62
N PRO A 153 10.96 -0.66 -13.53
CA PRO A 153 11.84 -1.73 -13.92
C PRO A 153 12.67 -2.15 -12.75
N THR A 154 12.59 -3.36 -12.48
CA THR A 154 13.48 -4.04 -11.60
C THR A 154 13.49 -3.55 -10.22
N ARG A 155 12.61 -4.08 -9.50
CA ARG A 155 12.99 -4.28 -8.17
C ARG A 155 14.33 -4.90 -8.21
N VAL A 156 15.23 -4.07 -8.09
CA VAL A 156 16.52 -4.51 -7.99
C VAL A 156 16.56 -5.23 -6.74
N HIS A 157 16.67 -6.45 -6.87
CA HIS A 157 16.87 -7.24 -5.79
C HIS A 157 18.18 -7.00 -5.30
N HIS A 158 18.20 -6.06 -4.72
CA HIS A 158 19.21 -6.02 -3.93
C HIS A 158 18.93 -6.69 -2.74
N THR A 159 19.18 -7.57 -2.81
CA THR A 159 20.16 -7.86 -2.25
C THR A 159 20.92 -6.94 -1.68
N VAL A 160 20.45 -6.13 -1.14
CA VAL A 160 21.28 -5.58 -0.34
C VAL A 160 21.51 -6.24 0.80
N SER A 161 22.36 -6.65 0.76
CA SER A 161 23.04 -6.84 1.95
C SER A 161 22.79 -5.79 2.94
#